data_7ae5c9e53bf0994a160216cfd273301d
#
_entry.id   7ae5c9e53bf0994a160216cfd273301d
#
_cell.length_a   1.000
_cell.length_b   1.000
_cell.length_c   1.000
_cell.angle_alpha   90.00
_cell.angle_beta   90.00
_cell.angle_gamma   90.00
#
_symmetry.space_group_name_H-M   'P 1'
#
loop_
_entity.id
_entity.type
_entity.pdbx_description
1 polymer ?
#
loop_
_entity_poly.entity_id
_entity_poly.type
_entity_poly.pdbx_seq_one_letter_code
_entity_poly.pdbx_strand_id
1 'polypeptide(L)'
;HYKFFIIEDRKFSDIGNTFKNQYLNGPFKIKDNSDMITAHGIAGEGIVKTFSEINTNKNKGLLMVYEMSSKNNLISSNYKNNIMKYVVNYNKDIVGLITQKRDLGPDSILFMTPGVNIKNNNDSNDQKYRTPEDAIIRDNCDIIIVGRGIYNNSEPQKTVEIYKFLAWKAYKNKTLSM
;
A
#
# COMPACT_ATOMS: atom_id res chain seq x y z
N HIS A 1 1.97 -25.52 -1.31
CA HIS A 1 1.83 -24.32 -0.48
C HIS A 1 2.22 -23.11 -1.29
N TYR A 2 1.28 -22.19 -1.47
CA TYR A 2 1.54 -20.90 -2.10
C TYR A 2 2.28 -20.00 -1.11
N LYS A 3 3.41 -19.43 -1.52
CA LYS A 3 4.11 -18.41 -0.75
C LYS A 3 3.60 -17.04 -1.22
N PHE A 4 2.91 -16.32 -0.34
CA PHE A 4 2.46 -14.95 -0.56
C PHE A 4 2.58 -14.15 0.74
N PHE A 5 2.70 -12.83 0.62
CA PHE A 5 2.68 -11.93 1.77
C PHE A 5 1.24 -11.57 2.13
N ILE A 6 0.96 -11.51 3.42
CA ILE A 6 -0.33 -11.07 3.96
C ILE A 6 -0.18 -9.63 4.44
N ILE A 7 -1.00 -8.75 3.88
CA ILE A 7 -1.05 -7.33 4.25
C ILE A 7 -2.38 -7.04 4.93
N GLU A 8 -2.34 -6.67 6.20
CA GLU A 8 -3.55 -6.17 6.89
C GLU A 8 -3.77 -4.70 6.52
N ASP A 9 -4.72 -4.45 5.64
CA ASP A 9 -5.05 -3.10 5.13
C ASP A 9 -6.02 -2.36 6.04
N ARG A 10 -5.75 -2.34 7.34
CA ARG A 10 -6.57 -1.65 8.35
C ARG A 10 -6.43 -0.14 8.31
N LYS A 11 -5.33 0.36 7.80
CA LYS A 11 -4.98 1.79 7.79
C LYS A 11 -5.02 2.38 9.20
N PHE A 12 -4.22 1.80 10.09
CA PHE A 12 -4.07 2.31 11.47
C PHE A 12 -3.83 3.81 11.48
N SER A 13 -4.48 4.52 12.39
CA SER A 13 -4.41 5.98 12.48
C SER A 13 -4.27 6.50 13.92
N ASP A 14 -4.01 5.61 14.87
CA ASP A 14 -3.78 5.95 16.27
C ASP A 14 -2.33 5.69 16.68
N ILE A 15 -1.93 6.14 17.86
CA ILE A 15 -0.56 6.09 18.36
C ILE A 15 -0.40 5.26 19.63
N GLY A 16 0.85 4.96 19.99
CA GLY A 16 1.25 4.44 21.27
C GLY A 16 0.48 3.19 21.69
N ASN A 17 -0.13 3.27 22.86
CA ASN A 17 -0.80 2.14 23.49
C ASN A 17 -2.03 1.66 22.71
N THR A 18 -2.81 2.55 22.12
CA THR A 18 -3.98 2.17 21.31
C THR A 18 -3.56 1.38 20.09
N PHE A 19 -2.61 1.87 19.32
CA PHE A 19 -2.04 1.12 18.19
C PHE A 19 -1.47 -0.23 18.64
N LYS A 20 -0.67 -0.25 19.72
CA LYS A 20 -0.09 -1.46 20.27
C LYS A 20 -1.15 -2.51 20.62
N ASN A 21 -2.22 -2.10 21.29
CA ASN A 21 -3.32 -3.00 21.66
C ASN A 21 -4.05 -3.54 20.43
N GLN A 22 -4.33 -2.69 19.43
CA GLN A 22 -4.97 -3.11 18.18
C GLN A 22 -4.10 -4.10 17.41
N TYR A 23 -2.80 -3.89 17.37
CA TYR A 23 -1.86 -4.70 16.59
C TYR A 23 -1.50 -6.02 17.27
N LEU A 24 -1.24 -6.00 18.60
CA LEU A 24 -0.77 -7.16 19.37
C LEU A 24 -1.91 -7.96 20.01
N ASN A 25 -2.86 -7.24 20.63
CA ASN A 25 -3.76 -7.83 21.63
C ASN A 25 -5.21 -7.98 21.12
N GLY A 26 -5.54 -7.44 19.95
CA GLY A 26 -6.88 -7.54 19.40
C GLY A 26 -7.28 -8.97 19.02
N PRO A 27 -8.57 -9.24 18.84
CA PRO A 27 -9.09 -10.59 18.52
C PRO A 27 -8.53 -11.13 17.21
N PHE A 28 -8.07 -10.27 16.32
CA PHE A 28 -7.50 -10.63 15.01
C PHE A 28 -6.03 -11.05 15.07
N LYS A 29 -5.32 -10.81 16.19
CA LYS A 29 -3.89 -11.12 16.35
C LYS A 29 -3.06 -10.70 15.12
N ILE A 30 -3.19 -9.43 14.75
CA ILE A 30 -2.72 -8.91 13.46
C ILE A 30 -1.23 -9.16 13.28
N LYS A 31 -0.42 -8.93 14.32
CA LYS A 31 1.02 -9.18 14.28
C LYS A 31 1.35 -10.63 13.89
N ASP A 32 0.59 -11.59 14.38
CA ASP A 32 0.87 -13.01 14.15
C ASP A 32 0.42 -13.47 12.76
N ASN A 33 -0.65 -12.84 12.24
CA ASN A 33 -1.34 -13.26 11.01
C ASN A 33 -1.02 -12.40 9.78
N SER A 34 -0.19 -11.36 9.90
CA SER A 34 0.22 -10.53 8.76
C SER A 34 1.72 -10.34 8.67
N ASP A 35 2.23 -10.15 7.46
CA ASP A 35 3.62 -9.81 7.20
C ASP A 35 3.81 -8.29 7.19
N MET A 36 2.79 -7.57 6.74
CA MET A 36 2.80 -6.11 6.64
C MET A 36 1.47 -5.54 7.11
N ILE A 37 1.51 -4.28 7.52
CA ILE A 37 0.30 -3.51 7.86
C ILE A 37 0.31 -2.16 7.17
N THR A 38 -0.87 -1.57 6.98
CA THR A 38 -0.99 -0.19 6.48
C THR A 38 -1.29 0.78 7.62
N ALA A 39 -0.74 2.00 7.55
CA ALA A 39 -0.99 3.06 8.52
C ALA A 39 -1.04 4.44 7.89
N HIS A 40 -1.86 5.33 8.46
CA HIS A 40 -1.82 6.75 8.22
C HIS A 40 -0.82 7.44 9.16
N GLY A 41 -0.13 8.47 8.66
CA GLY A 41 0.70 9.34 9.50
C GLY A 41 -0.07 10.53 10.08
N ILE A 42 -1.40 10.53 10.04
CA ILE A 42 -2.23 11.68 10.47
C ILE A 42 -2.05 11.98 11.97
N ALA A 43 -1.82 10.97 12.78
CA ALA A 43 -1.55 11.10 14.21
C ALA A 43 -0.08 11.45 14.53
N GLY A 44 0.75 11.71 13.50
CA GLY A 44 2.17 12.03 13.66
C GLY A 44 3.09 10.80 13.72
N GLU A 45 4.33 11.04 14.11
CA GLU A 45 5.42 10.04 14.13
C GLU A 45 5.20 8.90 15.14
N GLY A 46 4.35 9.11 16.14
CA GLY A 46 4.16 8.17 17.24
C GLY A 46 3.75 6.75 16.81
N ILE A 47 2.99 6.61 15.72
CA ILE A 47 2.62 5.29 15.20
C ILE A 47 3.83 4.53 14.65
N VAL A 48 4.69 5.21 13.90
CA VAL A 48 5.91 4.61 13.31
C VAL A 48 6.89 4.23 14.40
N LYS A 49 7.10 5.13 15.38
CA LYS A 49 7.94 4.87 16.55
C LYS A 49 7.48 3.64 17.31
N THR A 50 6.19 3.55 17.64
CA THR A 50 5.62 2.40 18.34
C THR A 50 5.75 1.11 17.53
N PHE A 51 5.51 1.16 16.20
CA PHE A 51 5.73 -0.01 15.34
C PHE A 51 7.19 -0.46 15.37
N SER A 52 8.14 0.45 15.24
CA SER A 52 9.58 0.16 15.28
C SER A 52 10.01 -0.48 16.61
N GLU A 53 9.49 -0.01 17.74
CA GLU A 53 9.73 -0.58 19.07
C GLU A 53 9.20 -2.02 19.21
N ILE A 54 8.06 -2.33 18.59
CA ILE A 54 7.45 -3.67 18.60
C ILE A 54 8.14 -4.62 17.62
N ASN A 55 8.62 -4.09 16.49
CA ASN A 55 9.22 -4.85 15.39
C ASN A 55 10.73 -5.09 15.63
N THR A 56 11.08 -5.65 16.78
CA THR A 56 12.47 -5.83 17.20
C THR A 56 13.28 -6.69 16.22
N ASN A 57 12.68 -7.74 15.67
CA ASN A 57 13.33 -8.66 14.73
C ASN A 57 13.33 -8.15 13.27
N LYS A 58 12.72 -6.99 13.01
CA LYS A 58 12.60 -6.39 11.66
C LYS A 58 12.03 -7.35 10.60
N ASN A 59 11.13 -8.24 11.01
CA ASN A 59 10.50 -9.26 10.15
C ASN A 59 9.07 -8.88 9.71
N LYS A 60 8.59 -7.69 10.10
CA LYS A 60 7.29 -7.12 9.70
C LYS A 60 7.51 -5.80 8.98
N GLY A 61 6.62 -5.49 8.03
CA GLY A 61 6.70 -4.26 7.25
C GLY A 61 5.58 -3.27 7.56
N LEU A 62 5.91 -1.98 7.56
CA LEU A 62 4.95 -0.89 7.65
C LEU A 62 4.79 -0.23 6.27
N LEU A 63 3.56 -0.17 5.78
CA LEU A 63 3.18 0.55 4.56
C LEU A 63 2.47 1.85 4.96
N MET A 64 3.07 3.00 4.66
CA MET A 64 2.46 4.29 4.99
C MET A 64 1.52 4.75 3.89
N VAL A 65 0.33 5.19 4.27
CA VAL A 65 -0.60 5.84 3.33
C VAL A 65 -0.07 7.23 3.00
N TYR A 66 0.45 7.38 1.78
CA TYR A 66 1.03 8.60 1.27
C TYR A 66 0.05 9.40 0.41
N GLU A 67 -0.79 8.69 -0.36
CA GLU A 67 -1.89 9.25 -1.14
C GLU A 67 -3.13 8.35 -1.08
N MET A 68 -4.29 8.99 -1.20
CA MET A 68 -5.56 8.29 -1.32
C MET A 68 -6.06 8.32 -2.78
N SER A 69 -6.76 7.26 -3.20
CA SER A 69 -7.38 7.19 -4.52
C SER A 69 -8.76 7.88 -4.60
N SER A 70 -9.31 8.29 -3.47
CA SER A 70 -10.57 9.04 -3.41
C SER A 70 -10.40 10.49 -3.84
N LYS A 71 -11.45 11.06 -4.45
CA LYS A 71 -11.50 12.48 -4.74
C LYS A 71 -11.65 13.28 -3.44
N ASN A 72 -11.21 14.53 -3.44
CA ASN A 72 -11.39 15.50 -2.34
C ASN A 72 -10.88 15.00 -0.98
N ASN A 73 -9.88 14.12 -0.96
CA ASN A 73 -9.24 13.71 0.28
C ASN A 73 -8.39 14.84 0.89
N LEU A 74 -8.12 14.75 2.19
CA LEU A 74 -7.46 15.81 2.96
C LEU A 74 -5.93 15.69 2.98
N ILE A 75 -5.32 14.81 2.21
CA ILE A 75 -3.86 14.67 2.16
C ILE A 75 -3.25 15.89 1.49
N SER A 76 -2.43 16.62 2.25
CA SER A 76 -1.73 17.82 1.82
C SER A 76 -0.26 17.54 1.47
N SER A 77 0.39 18.49 0.79
CA SER A 77 1.84 18.42 0.54
C SER A 77 2.65 18.36 1.85
N ASN A 78 2.21 19.07 2.88
CA ASN A 78 2.87 19.02 4.19
C ASN A 78 2.79 17.62 4.83
N TYR A 79 1.63 16.96 4.73
CA TYR A 79 1.47 15.58 5.16
C TYR A 79 2.46 14.66 4.44
N LYS A 80 2.51 14.74 3.11
CA LYS A 80 3.43 13.92 2.28
C LYS A 80 4.89 14.14 2.65
N ASN A 81 5.30 15.39 2.85
CA ASN A 81 6.67 15.73 3.26
C ASN A 81 7.03 15.12 4.61
N ASN A 82 6.11 15.09 5.56
CA ASN A 82 6.33 14.43 6.85
C ASN A 82 6.42 12.90 6.72
N ILE A 83 5.56 12.28 5.90
CA ILE A 83 5.69 10.84 5.62
C ILE A 83 7.07 10.53 5.03
N MET A 84 7.58 11.34 4.11
CA MET A 84 8.92 11.11 3.54
C MET A 84 10.03 11.22 4.58
N LYS A 85 9.93 12.13 5.56
CA LYS A 85 10.87 12.17 6.70
C LYS A 85 10.81 10.87 7.51
N TYR A 86 9.61 10.31 7.74
CA TYR A 86 9.47 9.03 8.45
C TYR A 86 10.11 7.89 7.66
N VAL A 87 9.94 7.86 6.33
CA VAL A 87 10.60 6.87 5.45
C VAL A 87 12.12 6.88 5.64
N VAL A 88 12.71 8.07 5.68
CA VAL A 88 14.18 8.21 5.89
C VAL A 88 14.59 7.76 7.29
N ASN A 89 13.87 8.22 8.32
CA ASN A 89 14.22 7.95 9.72
C ASN A 89 13.98 6.50 10.15
N TYR A 90 13.00 5.82 9.54
CA TYR A 90 12.57 4.46 9.89
C TYR A 90 12.67 3.50 8.68
N ASN A 91 13.74 3.62 7.91
CA ASN A 91 13.95 2.87 6.66
C ASN A 91 14.08 1.34 6.82
N LYS A 92 14.20 0.84 8.04
CA LYS A 92 14.19 -0.59 8.38
C LYS A 92 12.81 -1.12 8.71
N ASP A 93 11.83 -0.26 8.92
CA ASP A 93 10.47 -0.60 9.32
C ASP A 93 9.46 -0.23 8.25
N ILE A 94 9.62 0.96 7.62
CA ILE A 94 8.77 1.38 6.51
C ILE A 94 9.31 0.75 5.23
N VAL A 95 8.55 -0.22 4.72
CA VAL A 95 8.90 -1.00 3.52
C VAL A 95 8.22 -0.50 2.26
N GLY A 96 7.27 0.42 2.38
CA GLY A 96 6.60 0.99 1.21
C GLY A 96 5.55 2.05 1.52
N LEU A 97 5.01 2.60 0.46
CA LEU A 97 3.98 3.63 0.45
C LEU A 97 2.74 3.17 -0.33
N ILE A 98 1.57 3.47 0.22
CA ILE A 98 0.31 3.42 -0.54
C ILE A 98 0.14 4.79 -1.21
N THR A 99 0.18 4.82 -2.54
CA THR A 99 0.26 6.06 -3.32
C THR A 99 -0.47 5.94 -4.66
N GLN A 100 -0.66 7.05 -5.35
CA GLN A 100 -1.22 7.07 -6.71
C GLN A 100 -0.12 6.99 -7.78
N LYS A 101 1.06 7.52 -7.49
CA LYS A 101 2.22 7.50 -8.38
C LYS A 101 3.51 7.57 -7.57
N ARG A 102 4.62 7.19 -8.19
CA ARG A 102 5.96 7.36 -7.63
C ARG A 102 6.47 8.74 -8.03
N ASP A 103 6.28 9.75 -7.17
CA ASP A 103 6.83 11.09 -7.39
C ASP A 103 8.28 11.19 -6.92
N LEU A 104 8.52 10.83 -5.66
CA LEU A 104 9.80 10.92 -4.96
C LEU A 104 9.91 9.75 -3.99
N GLY A 105 11.13 9.37 -3.66
CA GLY A 105 11.42 8.38 -2.62
C GLY A 105 12.61 7.50 -2.99
N PRO A 106 13.18 6.81 -1.99
CA PRO A 106 14.30 5.91 -2.21
C PRO A 106 13.87 4.67 -3.00
N ASP A 107 14.80 4.11 -3.77
CA ASP A 107 14.54 2.87 -4.53
C ASP A 107 14.39 1.63 -3.63
N SER A 108 14.73 1.77 -2.37
CA SER A 108 14.65 0.69 -1.38
C SER A 108 13.26 0.39 -0.83
N ILE A 109 12.23 1.18 -1.18
CA ILE A 109 10.86 0.98 -0.72
C ILE A 109 9.90 0.71 -1.88
N LEU A 110 8.80 0.02 -1.61
CA LEU A 110 7.76 -0.32 -2.57
C LEU A 110 6.73 0.81 -2.70
N PHE A 111 6.31 1.06 -3.93
CA PHE A 111 5.21 1.99 -4.24
C PHE A 111 4.00 1.17 -4.70
N MET A 112 2.99 1.05 -3.84
CA MET A 112 1.81 0.23 -4.05
C MET A 112 0.61 1.12 -4.34
N THR A 113 -0.12 0.84 -5.43
CA THR A 113 -1.18 1.73 -5.89
C THR A 113 -2.56 1.07 -5.95
N PRO A 114 -3.55 1.62 -5.22
CA PRO A 114 -4.96 1.25 -5.36
C PRO A 114 -5.63 1.99 -6.54
N GLY A 115 -6.89 1.67 -6.79
CA GLY A 115 -7.68 2.30 -7.86
C GLY A 115 -7.31 1.76 -9.23
N VAL A 116 -7.01 0.47 -9.33
CA VAL A 116 -6.69 -0.21 -10.58
C VAL A 116 -7.85 -1.06 -11.03
N ASN A 117 -8.27 -0.89 -12.30
CA ASN A 117 -9.30 -1.70 -12.95
C ASN A 117 -8.97 -1.90 -14.44
N ILE A 118 -9.19 -3.10 -14.95
CA ILE A 118 -9.00 -3.45 -16.38
C ILE A 118 -9.94 -2.60 -17.26
N LYS A 119 -11.17 -2.38 -16.80
CA LYS A 119 -12.15 -1.54 -17.46
C LYS A 119 -12.02 -0.12 -16.91
N ASN A 120 -11.35 0.76 -17.53
CA ASN A 120 -11.12 2.16 -17.12
C ASN A 120 -12.42 2.97 -16.84
N ASN A 121 -13.32 2.40 -16.03
CA ASN A 121 -14.62 2.99 -15.69
C ASN A 121 -14.55 3.63 -14.30
N ASN A 122 -14.96 4.89 -14.20
CA ASN A 122 -15.16 5.54 -12.91
C ASN A 122 -16.34 4.87 -12.18
N ASP A 123 -16.16 4.65 -10.89
CA ASP A 123 -17.19 4.11 -10.02
C ASP A 123 -18.09 5.24 -9.49
N SER A 124 -19.35 4.90 -9.17
CA SER A 124 -20.30 5.76 -8.47
C SER A 124 -19.82 6.24 -7.09
N ASN A 125 -18.77 5.63 -6.53
CA ASN A 125 -18.22 5.93 -5.21
C ASN A 125 -16.97 6.84 -5.26
N ASP A 126 -16.88 7.76 -6.22
CA ASP A 126 -15.76 8.72 -6.34
C ASP A 126 -14.35 8.11 -6.50
N GLN A 127 -14.26 6.83 -6.83
CA GLN A 127 -13.00 6.15 -7.12
C GLN A 127 -12.57 6.44 -8.55
N LYS A 128 -11.32 6.93 -8.72
CA LYS A 128 -10.67 7.01 -10.03
C LYS A 128 -9.98 5.70 -10.34
N TYR A 129 -10.29 5.09 -11.48
CA TYR A 129 -9.65 3.87 -11.93
C TYR A 129 -8.61 4.14 -13.03
N ARG A 130 -7.57 3.32 -13.03
CA ARG A 130 -6.49 3.27 -14.01
C ARG A 130 -6.24 1.83 -14.41
N THR A 131 -5.70 1.62 -15.60
CA THR A 131 -5.30 0.27 -16.04
C THR A 131 -4.04 -0.19 -15.28
N PRO A 132 -3.77 -1.50 -15.22
CA PRO A 132 -2.48 -2.01 -14.71
C PRO A 132 -1.27 -1.40 -15.41
N GLU A 133 -1.35 -1.17 -16.73
CA GLU A 133 -0.29 -0.57 -17.52
C GLU A 133 -0.05 0.91 -17.12
N ASP A 134 -1.11 1.70 -16.98
CA ASP A 134 -1.01 3.07 -16.48
C ASP A 134 -0.32 3.13 -15.12
N ALA A 135 -0.73 2.26 -14.20
CA ALA A 135 -0.21 2.24 -12.84
C ALA A 135 1.30 1.90 -12.79
N ILE A 136 1.73 0.93 -13.59
CA ILE A 136 3.12 0.45 -13.57
C ILE A 136 4.04 1.31 -14.46
N ILE A 137 3.61 1.67 -15.68
CA ILE A 137 4.47 2.39 -16.64
C ILE A 137 4.39 3.89 -16.42
N ARG A 138 3.19 4.47 -16.57
CA ARG A 138 3.01 5.92 -16.51
C ARG A 138 3.22 6.49 -15.10
N ASP A 139 2.59 5.85 -14.10
CA ASP A 139 2.61 6.32 -12.70
C ASP A 139 3.80 5.73 -11.92
N ASN A 140 4.59 4.88 -12.56
CA ASN A 140 5.85 4.30 -12.07
C ASN A 140 5.73 3.54 -10.74
N CYS A 141 4.56 3.00 -10.40
CA CYS A 141 4.37 2.17 -9.21
C CYS A 141 4.97 0.75 -9.41
N ASP A 142 5.21 0.06 -8.29
CA ASP A 142 5.81 -1.28 -8.31
C ASP A 142 4.74 -2.37 -8.21
N ILE A 143 3.68 -2.13 -7.43
CA ILE A 143 2.63 -3.11 -7.13
C ILE A 143 1.25 -2.48 -7.30
N ILE A 144 0.34 -3.18 -7.96
CA ILE A 144 -1.08 -2.80 -8.06
C ILE A 144 -1.89 -3.44 -6.94
N ILE A 145 -2.83 -2.66 -6.38
CA ILE A 145 -3.81 -3.16 -5.40
C ILE A 145 -5.17 -3.20 -6.06
N VAL A 146 -5.75 -4.40 -6.16
CA VAL A 146 -7.03 -4.63 -6.84
C VAL A 146 -8.02 -5.28 -5.89
N GLY A 147 -9.16 -4.66 -5.68
CA GLY A 147 -10.25 -5.16 -4.84
C GLY A 147 -11.47 -5.56 -5.67
N ARG A 148 -12.45 -4.65 -5.79
CA ARG A 148 -13.73 -4.87 -6.48
C ARG A 148 -13.61 -5.39 -7.92
N GLY A 149 -12.56 -5.01 -8.62
CA GLY A 149 -12.27 -5.51 -9.97
C GLY A 149 -12.08 -7.04 -10.01
N ILE A 150 -11.74 -7.66 -8.88
CA ILE A 150 -11.59 -9.12 -8.74
C ILE A 150 -12.84 -9.72 -8.09
N TYR A 151 -13.17 -9.36 -6.84
CA TYR A 151 -14.16 -10.09 -6.05
C TYR A 151 -15.62 -9.84 -6.48
N ASN A 152 -15.91 -8.77 -7.23
CA ASN A 152 -17.22 -8.51 -7.83
C ASN A 152 -17.38 -9.18 -9.22
N ASN A 153 -16.38 -9.92 -9.71
CA ASN A 153 -16.46 -10.61 -10.97
C ASN A 153 -17.06 -12.03 -10.77
N SER A 154 -17.79 -12.53 -11.76
CA SER A 154 -18.34 -13.90 -11.74
C SER A 154 -17.26 -14.98 -11.73
N GLU A 155 -16.07 -14.68 -12.25
CA GLU A 155 -14.92 -15.59 -12.31
C GLU A 155 -13.67 -14.95 -11.66
N PRO A 156 -13.65 -14.81 -10.32
CA PRO A 156 -12.59 -14.07 -9.65
C PRO A 156 -11.20 -14.71 -9.84
N GLN A 157 -11.11 -16.03 -9.90
CA GLN A 157 -9.83 -16.73 -10.12
C GLN A 157 -9.23 -16.41 -11.49
N LYS A 158 -10.03 -16.47 -12.56
CA LYS A 158 -9.56 -16.07 -13.90
C LYS A 158 -9.19 -14.59 -13.94
N THR A 159 -9.96 -13.77 -13.26
CA THR A 159 -9.72 -12.31 -13.20
C THR A 159 -8.41 -11.99 -12.51
N VAL A 160 -8.04 -12.66 -11.43
CA VAL A 160 -6.73 -12.53 -10.79
C VAL A 160 -5.59 -12.81 -11.77
N GLU A 161 -5.68 -13.92 -12.52
CA GLU A 161 -4.63 -14.26 -13.49
C GLU A 161 -4.51 -13.23 -14.61
N ILE A 162 -5.60 -12.61 -15.04
CA ILE A 162 -5.56 -11.50 -16.01
C ILE A 162 -4.84 -10.29 -15.44
N TYR A 163 -5.19 -9.85 -14.21
CA TYR A 163 -4.50 -8.72 -13.55
C TYR A 163 -3.01 -9.00 -13.36
N LYS A 164 -2.66 -10.19 -12.89
CA LYS A 164 -1.28 -10.63 -12.72
C LYS A 164 -0.51 -10.59 -14.05
N PHE A 165 -1.10 -11.13 -15.11
CA PHE A 165 -0.49 -11.12 -16.45
C PHE A 165 -0.25 -9.69 -16.96
N LEU A 166 -1.25 -8.82 -16.87
CA LEU A 166 -1.17 -7.43 -17.35
C LEU A 166 -0.15 -6.62 -16.57
N ALA A 167 -0.16 -6.71 -15.24
CA ALA A 167 0.80 -6.01 -14.39
C ALA A 167 2.24 -6.52 -14.63
N TRP A 168 2.43 -7.83 -14.73
CA TRP A 168 3.74 -8.42 -15.00
C TRP A 168 4.28 -8.06 -16.39
N LYS A 169 3.40 -8.03 -17.40
CA LYS A 169 3.75 -7.57 -18.75
C LYS A 169 4.21 -6.10 -18.72
N ALA A 170 3.44 -5.24 -18.05
CA ALA A 170 3.78 -3.83 -17.89
C ALA A 170 5.13 -3.64 -17.17
N TYR A 171 5.36 -4.40 -16.09
CA TYR A 171 6.63 -4.37 -15.37
C TYR A 171 7.82 -4.78 -16.26
N LYS A 172 7.70 -5.87 -17.02
CA LYS A 172 8.76 -6.28 -17.96
C LYS A 172 9.05 -5.22 -19.03
N ASN A 173 8.01 -4.60 -19.58
CA ASN A 173 8.19 -3.54 -20.58
C ASN A 173 8.91 -2.33 -19.98
N LYS A 174 8.56 -1.94 -18.74
CA LYS A 174 9.22 -0.85 -18.02
C LYS A 174 10.71 -1.14 -17.80
N THR A 175 11.07 -2.35 -17.38
CA THR A 175 12.47 -2.72 -17.11
C THR A 175 13.33 -2.88 -18.35
N LEU A 176 12.74 -3.17 -19.51
CA LEU A 176 13.46 -3.25 -20.79
C LEU A 176 13.69 -1.88 -21.43
N SER A 177 13.00 -0.84 -20.95
CA SER A 177 13.08 0.54 -21.46
C SER A 177 14.01 1.43 -20.61
N MET A 178 14.57 0.89 -19.54
CA MET A 178 15.58 1.50 -18.68
C MET A 178 16.98 1.03 -19.08
#